data_a749f90c038f056c5cd39934d8ba599f
#
_entry.id   a749f90c038f056c5cd39934d8ba599f
#
_cell.length_a   1.000
_cell.length_b   1.000
_cell.length_c   1.000
_cell.angle_alpha   90.00
_cell.angle_beta   90.00
_cell.angle_gamma   90.00
#
_symmetry.space_group_name_H-M   'P 1'
#
loop_
_entity.id
_entity.type
_entity.pdbx_description
1 polymer ?
#
loop_
_entity_poly.entity_id
_entity_poly.type
_entity_poly.pdbx_seq_one_letter_code
_entity_poly.pdbx_strand_id
1 'polypeptide(L)'
;MIPIPEGNTTLALAMQYRLQQTQSVNVSAANQLREQSLQALLKHALSTVPYYREHPVIKAMGNQINWGNFPILTRSALQANESRLRSTAPPKNHGRIIEFRSSGSTGRPVHTFSSEYAQVYWRAMTVRDHLWARRDFSKKIAIIKFLPTGQSMYPGVDSKTWGPSAAALGYQGPSVMLNSSESTATQYRWLTEQQPDYLLTYPSALLELAQIELREKKISRLKSISPLGENLSDETRKIVETAFGCRIHDMYSSQEVGYIALQCPKHDHYHIQQESCMVEILDDNNQPCPPGTMGRVVVTTLQNYIMPLIRYEIGDYAVPGEGCDCGITLPVIKHIAGRTRNLLTYPDGRKTWPSYNPMALMEIFPLSRFQLEQTAVNDITFRVMTEAEISSDDKQQAIKIIQDAMQHPFNITVEKADDLPRSAGGKYEEFKSVL
;
A
#
# COMPACT_ATOMS: atom_id res chain seq x y z
N MET A 1 18.87 -32.67 7.00
CA MET A 1 19.60 -31.89 5.99
C MET A 1 18.74 -30.70 5.58
N ILE A 2 19.25 -29.49 5.67
CA ILE A 2 18.50 -28.30 5.19
C ILE A 2 18.57 -28.35 3.66
N PRO A 3 17.43 -28.35 2.95
CA PRO A 3 17.43 -28.42 1.50
C PRO A 3 18.13 -27.18 0.91
N ILE A 4 18.94 -27.38 -0.10
CA ILE A 4 19.60 -26.29 -0.85
C ILE A 4 18.51 -25.62 -1.70
N PRO A 5 18.31 -24.29 -1.59
CA PRO A 5 17.33 -23.58 -2.41
C PRO A 5 17.71 -23.64 -3.89
N GLU A 6 16.73 -23.84 -4.76
CA GLU A 6 16.95 -23.94 -6.21
C GLU A 6 16.21 -22.82 -6.98
N GLY A 7 16.72 -22.50 -8.17
CA GLY A 7 16.06 -21.61 -9.14
C GLY A 7 15.78 -20.21 -8.58
N ASN A 8 14.52 -19.76 -8.71
CA ASN A 8 14.08 -18.44 -8.28
C ASN A 8 14.22 -18.17 -6.78
N THR A 9 14.29 -19.21 -5.96
CA THR A 9 14.54 -19.12 -4.52
C THR A 9 15.98 -18.71 -4.24
N THR A 10 16.94 -19.30 -4.95
CA THR A 10 18.36 -18.91 -4.88
C THR A 10 18.57 -17.48 -5.35
N LEU A 11 17.91 -17.08 -6.45
CA LEU A 11 17.97 -15.70 -6.94
C LEU A 11 17.38 -14.71 -5.93
N ALA A 12 16.30 -15.06 -5.25
CA ALA A 12 15.72 -14.21 -4.22
C ALA A 12 16.65 -14.01 -3.02
N LEU A 13 17.40 -15.05 -2.60
CA LEU A 13 18.43 -14.93 -1.56
C LEU A 13 19.60 -14.06 -2.00
N ALA A 14 20.12 -14.25 -3.21
CA ALA A 14 21.19 -13.43 -3.76
C ALA A 14 20.77 -11.96 -3.87
N MET A 15 19.52 -11.71 -4.30
CA MET A 15 18.94 -10.38 -4.35
C MET A 15 18.80 -9.81 -2.94
N GLN A 16 18.27 -10.56 -1.98
CA GLN A 16 18.13 -10.11 -0.59
C GLN A 16 19.50 -9.74 0.02
N TYR A 17 20.54 -10.53 -0.23
CA TYR A 17 21.88 -10.17 0.20
C TYR A 17 22.35 -8.85 -0.42
N ARG A 18 22.18 -8.68 -1.74
CA ARG A 18 22.48 -7.42 -2.43
C ARG A 18 21.71 -6.23 -1.82
N LEU A 19 20.40 -6.38 -1.61
CA LEU A 19 19.55 -5.34 -1.00
C LEU A 19 20.05 -4.98 0.41
N GLN A 20 20.50 -5.96 1.20
CA GLN A 20 21.06 -5.71 2.52
C GLN A 20 22.36 -4.90 2.46
N GLN A 21 23.20 -5.12 1.44
CA GLN A 21 24.43 -4.35 1.25
C GLN A 21 24.10 -2.91 0.76
N THR A 22 23.16 -2.75 -0.15
CA THR A 22 22.85 -1.45 -0.78
C THR A 22 22.04 -0.51 0.09
N GLN A 23 21.30 -1.01 1.07
CA GLN A 23 20.42 -0.17 1.92
C GLN A 23 21.15 0.85 2.81
N SER A 24 22.46 0.66 3.04
CA SER A 24 23.28 1.50 3.90
C SER A 24 24.53 2.07 3.21
N VAL A 25 24.64 1.96 1.89
CA VAL A 25 25.71 2.65 1.14
C VAL A 25 25.49 4.16 1.20
N ASN A 26 26.56 4.95 1.01
CA ASN A 26 26.40 6.40 0.99
C ASN A 26 25.44 6.85 -0.12
N VAL A 27 24.78 7.99 0.10
CA VAL A 27 23.73 8.52 -0.79
C VAL A 27 24.23 8.70 -2.24
N SER A 28 25.49 9.11 -2.44
CA SER A 28 26.07 9.28 -3.78
C SER A 28 26.17 7.95 -4.53
N ALA A 29 26.67 6.90 -3.88
CA ALA A 29 26.75 5.56 -4.47
C ALA A 29 25.33 4.98 -4.75
N ALA A 30 24.40 5.17 -3.83
CA ALA A 30 23.01 4.75 -4.01
C ALA A 30 22.35 5.45 -5.23
N ASN A 31 22.56 6.76 -5.37
CA ASN A 31 22.08 7.52 -6.52
C ASN A 31 22.72 7.06 -7.83
N GLN A 32 24.03 6.76 -7.84
CA GLN A 32 24.72 6.25 -9.01
C GLN A 32 24.14 4.89 -9.45
N LEU A 33 23.89 3.97 -8.53
CA LEU A 33 23.27 2.66 -8.84
C LEU A 33 21.87 2.82 -9.42
N ARG A 34 21.05 3.71 -8.85
CA ARG A 34 19.72 4.04 -9.36
C ARG A 34 19.79 4.64 -10.77
N GLU A 35 20.71 5.59 -11.00
CA GLU A 35 20.90 6.22 -12.31
C GLU A 35 21.32 5.20 -13.38
N GLN A 36 22.24 4.30 -13.07
CA GLN A 36 22.62 3.21 -13.98
C GLN A 36 21.41 2.34 -14.36
N SER A 37 20.56 1.99 -13.38
CA SER A 37 19.35 1.21 -13.63
C SER A 37 18.33 1.98 -14.48
N LEU A 38 18.16 3.27 -14.24
CA LEU A 38 17.29 4.16 -15.02
C LEU A 38 17.77 4.27 -16.47
N GLN A 39 19.06 4.50 -16.70
CA GLN A 39 19.65 4.59 -18.05
C GLN A 39 19.48 3.29 -18.84
N ALA A 40 19.67 2.14 -18.17
CA ALA A 40 19.44 0.83 -18.79
C ALA A 40 17.96 0.64 -19.18
N LEU A 41 17.03 1.03 -18.30
CA LEU A 41 15.60 0.97 -18.56
C LEU A 41 15.21 1.90 -19.71
N LEU A 42 15.67 3.17 -19.70
CA LEU A 42 15.39 4.15 -20.76
C LEU A 42 15.89 3.65 -22.11
N LYS A 43 17.14 3.17 -22.18
CA LYS A 43 17.70 2.59 -23.41
C LYS A 43 16.80 1.48 -23.98
N HIS A 44 16.35 0.57 -23.11
CA HIS A 44 15.45 -0.51 -23.49
C HIS A 44 14.08 0.04 -23.94
N ALA A 45 13.45 0.91 -23.14
CA ALA A 45 12.12 1.42 -23.41
C ALA A 45 12.06 2.24 -24.72
N LEU A 46 13.04 3.10 -24.98
CA LEU A 46 13.10 3.92 -26.19
C LEU A 46 13.36 3.09 -27.45
N SER A 47 14.01 1.93 -27.32
CA SER A 47 14.25 1.05 -28.46
C SER A 47 13.12 0.05 -28.73
N THR A 48 12.43 -0.43 -27.67
CA THR A 48 11.55 -1.60 -27.77
C THR A 48 10.09 -1.34 -27.43
N VAL A 49 9.76 -0.22 -26.76
CA VAL A 49 8.39 0.08 -26.34
C VAL A 49 7.78 1.15 -27.26
N PRO A 50 6.79 0.80 -28.09
CA PRO A 50 6.23 1.71 -29.10
C PRO A 50 5.71 3.02 -28.52
N TYR A 51 5.09 2.98 -27.32
CA TYR A 51 4.57 4.18 -26.66
C TYR A 51 5.66 5.24 -26.45
N TYR A 52 6.80 4.87 -25.86
CA TYR A 52 7.91 5.81 -25.58
C TYR A 52 8.69 6.16 -26.84
N ARG A 53 8.97 5.18 -27.71
CA ARG A 53 9.69 5.40 -28.96
C ARG A 53 8.98 6.37 -29.89
N GLU A 54 7.66 6.39 -29.89
CA GLU A 54 6.83 7.17 -30.82
C GLU A 54 6.25 8.44 -30.17
N HIS A 55 6.46 8.66 -28.88
CA HIS A 55 5.91 9.80 -28.15
C HIS A 55 6.51 11.13 -28.67
N PRO A 56 5.67 12.11 -29.10
CA PRO A 56 6.16 13.34 -29.75
C PRO A 56 7.16 14.12 -28.92
N VAL A 57 6.88 14.30 -27.61
CA VAL A 57 7.77 15.04 -26.69
C VAL A 57 9.12 14.33 -26.54
N ILE A 58 9.12 12.99 -26.43
CA ILE A 58 10.37 12.22 -26.26
C ILE A 58 11.18 12.28 -27.57
N LYS A 59 10.55 12.16 -28.74
CA LYS A 59 11.23 12.33 -30.02
C LYS A 59 11.87 13.71 -30.17
N ALA A 60 11.19 14.76 -29.70
CA ALA A 60 11.72 16.11 -29.77
C ALA A 60 12.96 16.33 -28.89
N MET A 61 13.16 15.52 -27.83
CA MET A 61 14.37 15.57 -26.97
C MET A 61 15.62 15.01 -27.68
N GLY A 62 15.44 14.17 -28.72
CA GLY A 62 16.56 13.52 -29.41
C GLY A 62 17.37 12.61 -28.47
N ASN A 63 18.70 12.76 -28.50
CA ASN A 63 19.61 11.93 -27.70
C ASN A 63 19.85 12.46 -26.26
N GLN A 64 19.35 13.67 -25.95
CA GLN A 64 19.51 14.26 -24.62
C GLN A 64 18.18 14.25 -23.89
N ILE A 65 17.96 13.22 -23.09
CA ILE A 65 16.76 13.11 -22.26
C ILE A 65 16.83 14.13 -21.12
N ASN A 66 15.97 15.14 -21.17
CA ASN A 66 15.73 16.03 -20.04
C ASN A 66 14.64 15.39 -19.17
N TRP A 67 15.03 14.89 -17.99
CA TRP A 67 14.13 14.18 -17.09
C TRP A 67 12.95 15.03 -16.64
N GLY A 68 13.16 16.30 -16.31
CA GLY A 68 12.09 17.22 -15.90
C GLY A 68 10.98 17.38 -16.94
N ASN A 69 11.34 17.27 -18.22
CA ASN A 69 10.40 17.37 -19.36
C ASN A 69 9.90 16.02 -19.86
N PHE A 70 10.40 14.91 -19.31
CA PHE A 70 9.91 13.58 -19.69
C PHE A 70 8.43 13.44 -19.30
N PRO A 71 7.53 13.00 -20.22
CA PRO A 71 6.11 13.02 -20.02
C PRO A 71 5.68 12.14 -18.83
N ILE A 72 4.70 12.61 -18.06
CA ILE A 72 4.07 11.82 -17.01
C ILE A 72 3.08 10.85 -17.65
N LEU A 73 3.21 9.57 -17.33
CA LEU A 73 2.28 8.54 -17.73
C LEU A 73 1.09 8.51 -16.74
N THR A 74 -0.04 9.06 -17.15
CA THR A 74 -1.25 9.03 -16.33
C THR A 74 -1.92 7.65 -16.37
N ARG A 75 -2.80 7.36 -15.40
CA ARG A 75 -3.59 6.12 -15.39
C ARG A 75 -4.45 5.97 -16.65
N SER A 76 -5.08 7.04 -17.13
CA SER A 76 -5.87 7.04 -18.34
C SER A 76 -5.03 6.77 -19.60
N ALA A 77 -3.84 7.36 -19.69
CA ALA A 77 -2.89 7.12 -20.76
C ALA A 77 -2.42 5.64 -20.76
N LEU A 78 -2.15 5.07 -19.60
CA LEU A 78 -1.81 3.66 -19.48
C LEU A 78 -2.95 2.76 -19.98
N GLN A 79 -4.18 2.99 -19.54
CA GLN A 79 -5.36 2.24 -19.97
C GLN A 79 -5.65 2.36 -21.48
N ALA A 80 -5.39 3.52 -22.07
CA ALA A 80 -5.58 3.75 -23.51
C ALA A 80 -4.47 3.15 -24.38
N ASN A 81 -3.27 2.91 -23.81
CA ASN A 81 -2.09 2.48 -24.56
C ASN A 81 -1.48 1.16 -24.07
N GLU A 82 -2.25 0.30 -23.42
CA GLU A 82 -1.77 -0.94 -22.78
C GLU A 82 -0.88 -1.78 -23.73
N SER A 83 -1.34 -2.06 -24.94
CA SER A 83 -0.58 -2.84 -25.93
C SER A 83 0.71 -2.13 -26.40
N ARG A 84 0.68 -0.79 -26.51
CA ARG A 84 1.83 0.02 -26.94
C ARG A 84 2.88 0.23 -25.86
N LEU A 85 2.51 0.07 -24.59
CA LEU A 85 3.42 0.13 -23.44
C LEU A 85 4.19 -1.18 -23.24
N ARG A 86 3.83 -2.25 -23.91
CA ARG A 86 4.56 -3.53 -23.87
C ARG A 86 5.80 -3.47 -24.76
N SER A 87 6.91 -4.00 -24.24
CA SER A 87 8.12 -4.19 -25.04
C SER A 87 7.90 -5.19 -26.17
N THR A 88 8.34 -4.83 -27.36
CA THR A 88 8.36 -5.72 -28.54
C THR A 88 9.54 -6.69 -28.53
N ALA A 89 10.53 -6.46 -27.66
CA ALA A 89 11.71 -7.30 -27.50
C ALA A 89 12.07 -7.48 -26.01
N PRO A 90 11.23 -8.17 -25.22
CA PRO A 90 11.51 -8.42 -23.82
C PRO A 90 12.79 -9.23 -23.66
N PRO A 91 13.60 -8.97 -22.59
CA PRO A 91 14.83 -9.72 -22.34
C PRO A 91 14.55 -11.21 -22.12
N LYS A 92 15.19 -12.09 -22.88
CA LYS A 92 14.97 -13.55 -22.84
C LYS A 92 15.27 -14.17 -21.48
N ASN A 93 16.23 -13.59 -20.72
CA ASN A 93 16.66 -14.07 -19.42
C ASN A 93 15.79 -13.59 -18.26
N HIS A 94 14.70 -12.86 -18.51
CA HIS A 94 13.77 -12.40 -17.47
C HIS A 94 12.67 -13.41 -17.14
N GLY A 95 12.67 -14.59 -17.75
CA GLY A 95 11.70 -15.65 -17.48
C GLY A 95 10.34 -15.40 -18.11
N ARG A 96 9.30 -16.05 -17.57
CA ARG A 96 7.91 -15.93 -18.09
C ARG A 96 7.34 -14.55 -17.83
N ILE A 97 6.44 -14.13 -18.72
CA ILE A 97 5.62 -12.93 -18.55
C ILE A 97 4.46 -13.26 -17.62
N ILE A 98 4.21 -12.36 -16.68
CA ILE A 98 3.16 -12.46 -15.67
C ILE A 98 2.23 -11.27 -15.87
N GLU A 99 0.94 -11.55 -15.98
CA GLU A 99 -0.12 -10.54 -16.10
C GLU A 99 -0.67 -10.18 -14.71
N PHE A 100 -0.90 -8.90 -14.50
CA PHE A 100 -1.58 -8.36 -13.32
C PHE A 100 -2.78 -7.53 -13.73
N ARG A 101 -3.88 -7.65 -12.96
CA ARG A 101 -5.07 -6.83 -13.11
C ARG A 101 -5.36 -6.14 -11.79
N SER A 102 -5.32 -4.82 -11.79
CA SER A 102 -5.74 -4.09 -10.60
C SER A 102 -7.25 -4.25 -10.38
N SER A 103 -7.69 -4.17 -9.12
CA SER A 103 -9.12 -4.29 -8.76
C SER A 103 -10.00 -3.14 -9.30
N GLY A 104 -9.40 -2.13 -9.94
CA GLY A 104 -10.14 -1.05 -10.58
C GLY A 104 -11.01 -0.24 -9.61
N SER A 105 -10.43 0.26 -8.54
CA SER A 105 -11.14 1.10 -7.56
C SER A 105 -11.86 2.33 -8.16
N THR A 106 -11.58 2.66 -9.43
CA THR A 106 -12.25 3.71 -10.21
C THR A 106 -13.15 3.15 -11.32
N GLY A 107 -13.56 1.86 -11.21
CA GLY A 107 -14.46 1.20 -12.16
C GLY A 107 -13.76 0.48 -13.32
N ARG A 108 -12.63 0.98 -13.85
CA ARG A 108 -11.89 0.31 -14.93
C ARG A 108 -10.55 -0.23 -14.44
N PRO A 109 -10.32 -1.56 -14.49
CA PRO A 109 -9.04 -2.16 -14.12
C PRO A 109 -7.89 -1.65 -14.99
N VAL A 110 -6.68 -1.66 -14.41
CA VAL A 110 -5.43 -1.49 -15.14
C VAL A 110 -4.83 -2.88 -15.35
N HIS A 111 -4.43 -3.18 -16.59
CA HIS A 111 -3.66 -4.37 -16.91
C HIS A 111 -2.20 -3.99 -17.03
N THR A 112 -1.35 -4.72 -16.35
CA THR A 112 0.09 -4.57 -16.41
C THR A 112 0.76 -5.92 -16.59
N PHE A 113 1.96 -5.89 -17.15
CA PHE A 113 2.74 -7.08 -17.40
C PHE A 113 4.11 -6.95 -16.76
N SER A 114 4.58 -8.02 -16.17
CA SER A 114 5.87 -8.11 -15.50
C SER A 114 6.56 -9.42 -15.88
N SER A 115 7.68 -9.73 -15.26
CA SER A 115 8.47 -10.94 -15.51
C SER A 115 8.75 -11.72 -14.23
N GLU A 116 9.15 -12.98 -14.35
CA GLU A 116 9.65 -13.75 -13.20
C GLU A 116 10.83 -13.06 -12.53
N TYR A 117 11.70 -12.37 -13.29
CA TYR A 117 12.80 -11.58 -12.74
C TYR A 117 12.30 -10.46 -11.81
N ALA A 118 11.27 -9.72 -12.20
CA ALA A 118 10.67 -8.70 -11.33
C ALA A 118 10.01 -9.32 -10.09
N GLN A 119 9.50 -10.56 -10.17
CA GLN A 119 8.99 -11.29 -9.01
C GLN A 119 10.10 -11.69 -8.02
N VAL A 120 11.34 -11.85 -8.47
CA VAL A 120 12.48 -12.05 -7.57
C VAL A 120 12.67 -10.82 -6.66
N TYR A 121 12.53 -9.59 -7.22
CA TYR A 121 12.54 -8.37 -6.40
C TYR A 121 11.40 -8.35 -5.39
N TRP A 122 10.18 -8.67 -5.82
CA TRP A 122 9.04 -8.75 -4.92
C TRP A 122 9.32 -9.68 -3.72
N ARG A 123 9.80 -10.88 -3.99
CA ARG A 123 10.13 -11.86 -2.94
C ARG A 123 11.23 -11.36 -2.02
N ALA A 124 12.29 -10.78 -2.57
CA ALA A 124 13.41 -10.25 -1.79
C ALA A 124 12.95 -9.06 -0.91
N MET A 125 12.09 -8.17 -1.41
CA MET A 125 11.51 -7.07 -0.63
C MET A 125 10.58 -7.58 0.47
N THR A 126 9.79 -8.63 0.22
CA THR A 126 8.99 -9.28 1.28
C THR A 126 9.89 -9.81 2.41
N VAL A 127 11.01 -10.44 2.06
CA VAL A 127 11.99 -10.90 3.07
C VAL A 127 12.61 -9.71 3.79
N ARG A 128 12.97 -8.62 3.07
CA ARG A 128 13.48 -7.39 3.68
C ARG A 128 12.50 -6.82 4.70
N ASP A 129 11.20 -6.74 4.37
CA ASP A 129 10.16 -6.28 5.30
C ASP A 129 10.13 -7.12 6.58
N HIS A 130 10.14 -8.44 6.44
CA HIS A 130 10.20 -9.33 7.59
C HIS A 130 11.45 -9.12 8.45
N LEU A 131 12.62 -8.93 7.82
CA LEU A 131 13.88 -8.69 8.52
C LEU A 131 13.89 -7.31 9.21
N TRP A 132 13.38 -6.27 8.58
CA TRP A 132 13.27 -4.94 9.18
C TRP A 132 12.30 -4.94 10.37
N ALA A 133 11.22 -5.69 10.28
CA ALA A 133 10.28 -5.90 11.38
C ALA A 133 10.80 -6.90 12.44
N ARG A 134 12.00 -7.46 12.27
CA ARG A 134 12.63 -8.45 13.16
C ARG A 134 11.73 -9.66 13.46
N ARG A 135 10.97 -10.12 12.45
CA ARG A 135 10.09 -11.28 12.62
C ARG A 135 10.90 -12.57 12.71
N ASP A 136 10.55 -13.39 13.70
CA ASP A 136 11.08 -14.75 13.85
C ASP A 136 10.31 -15.68 12.91
N PHE A 137 10.98 -16.14 11.86
CA PHE A 137 10.39 -17.00 10.83
C PHE A 137 9.94 -18.37 11.36
N SER A 138 10.30 -18.77 12.58
CA SER A 138 9.83 -20.00 13.21
C SER A 138 8.40 -19.90 13.79
N LYS A 139 7.88 -18.71 13.91
CA LYS A 139 6.60 -18.40 14.56
C LYS A 139 5.42 -18.48 13.61
N LYS A 140 4.20 -18.46 14.16
CA LYS A 140 2.95 -18.53 13.40
C LYS A 140 2.57 -17.14 12.85
N ILE A 141 2.25 -17.09 11.55
CA ILE A 141 1.63 -15.92 10.93
C ILE A 141 0.18 -16.20 10.55
N ALA A 142 -0.74 -15.31 10.92
CA ALA A 142 -2.12 -15.28 10.47
C ALA A 142 -2.29 -14.28 9.33
N ILE A 143 -3.06 -14.66 8.31
CA ILE A 143 -3.35 -13.84 7.14
C ILE A 143 -4.86 -13.75 6.98
N ILE A 144 -5.43 -12.55 7.10
CA ILE A 144 -6.84 -12.30 6.78
C ILE A 144 -6.86 -11.40 5.55
N LYS A 145 -7.29 -11.94 4.41
CA LYS A 145 -7.35 -11.20 3.15
C LYS A 145 -8.55 -11.60 2.31
N PHE A 146 -8.92 -10.73 1.37
CA PHE A 146 -9.97 -11.03 0.41
C PHE A 146 -9.54 -12.17 -0.52
N LEU A 147 -10.42 -13.17 -0.64
CA LEU A 147 -10.28 -14.33 -1.51
C LEU A 147 -11.61 -14.57 -2.24
N PRO A 148 -11.60 -15.28 -3.37
CA PRO A 148 -12.83 -15.68 -4.04
C PRO A 148 -13.81 -16.37 -3.09
N THR A 149 -15.10 -16.18 -3.34
CA THR A 149 -16.17 -16.75 -2.52
C THR A 149 -15.97 -18.26 -2.27
N GLY A 150 -16.10 -18.67 -1.02
CA GLY A 150 -15.95 -20.06 -0.59
C GLY A 150 -14.51 -20.50 -0.32
N GLN A 151 -13.49 -19.68 -0.63
CA GLN A 151 -12.11 -20.02 -0.31
C GLN A 151 -11.72 -19.54 1.10
N SER A 152 -11.03 -20.39 1.85
CA SER A 152 -10.52 -20.11 3.21
C SER A 152 -11.55 -19.50 4.15
N MET A 153 -12.81 -19.92 4.04
CA MET A 153 -13.86 -19.59 5.02
C MET A 153 -13.53 -20.27 6.35
N TYR A 154 -14.13 -19.82 7.46
CA TYR A 154 -13.93 -20.47 8.76
C TYR A 154 -14.10 -21.99 8.67
N PRO A 155 -13.21 -22.79 9.25
CA PRO A 155 -12.10 -22.48 10.18
C PRO A 155 -10.78 -22.01 9.51
N GLY A 156 -10.78 -21.65 8.21
CA GLY A 156 -9.61 -21.21 7.49
C GLY A 156 -8.79 -22.36 6.87
N VAL A 157 -7.59 -22.04 6.41
CA VAL A 157 -6.65 -23.00 5.81
C VAL A 157 -5.29 -22.87 6.47
N ASP A 158 -4.70 -24.00 6.83
CA ASP A 158 -3.38 -24.10 7.42
C ASP A 158 -2.32 -24.39 6.34
N SER A 159 -1.14 -23.82 6.53
CA SER A 159 0.07 -24.14 5.77
C SER A 159 1.25 -24.34 6.73
N LYS A 160 2.17 -25.24 6.35
CA LYS A 160 3.39 -25.46 7.13
C LYS A 160 4.42 -24.36 6.96
N THR A 161 4.17 -23.39 6.05
CA THR A 161 5.14 -22.39 5.65
C THR A 161 4.49 -21.02 5.47
N TRP A 162 5.28 -19.95 5.59
CA TRP A 162 4.84 -18.57 5.32
C TRP A 162 4.63 -18.26 3.83
N GLY A 163 4.94 -19.23 2.97
CA GLY A 163 4.77 -19.10 1.52
C GLY A 163 6.07 -18.85 0.75
N PRO A 164 5.98 -18.63 -0.57
CA PRO A 164 7.13 -18.68 -1.48
C PRO A 164 8.23 -17.66 -1.20
N SER A 165 7.88 -16.47 -0.67
CA SER A 165 8.87 -15.43 -0.37
C SER A 165 9.80 -15.84 0.77
N ALA A 166 9.27 -16.45 1.81
CA ALA A 166 10.05 -16.91 2.95
C ALA A 166 10.71 -18.29 2.69
N ALA A 167 10.27 -19.04 1.68
CA ALA A 167 10.87 -20.34 1.33
C ALA A 167 12.38 -20.27 1.05
N ALA A 168 12.85 -19.12 0.59
CA ALA A 168 14.27 -18.83 0.38
C ALA A 168 15.13 -19.01 1.64
N LEU A 169 14.54 -18.88 2.82
CA LEU A 169 15.27 -18.97 4.10
C LEU A 169 15.43 -20.40 4.59
N GLY A 170 14.86 -21.41 3.91
CA GLY A 170 15.01 -22.84 4.21
C GLY A 170 14.31 -23.32 5.48
N TYR A 171 13.92 -22.42 6.39
CA TYR A 171 13.23 -22.73 7.62
C TYR A 171 12.13 -21.71 7.88
N GLN A 172 10.91 -22.18 8.11
CA GLN A 172 9.76 -21.32 8.38
C GLN A 172 8.69 -22.05 9.20
N GLY A 173 8.02 -21.28 10.04
CA GLY A 173 6.89 -21.74 10.83
C GLY A 173 5.59 -21.81 10.04
N PRO A 174 4.50 -22.18 10.70
CA PRO A 174 3.19 -22.32 10.08
C PRO A 174 2.58 -20.96 9.73
N SER A 175 1.75 -20.96 8.69
CA SER A 175 0.81 -19.88 8.43
C SER A 175 -0.63 -20.39 8.43
N VAL A 176 -1.55 -19.51 8.79
CA VAL A 176 -2.99 -19.75 8.76
C VAL A 176 -3.67 -18.64 7.99
N MET A 177 -4.70 -18.97 7.21
CA MET A 177 -5.35 -17.98 6.34
C MET A 177 -6.87 -18.07 6.48
N LEU A 178 -7.50 -16.89 6.60
CA LEU A 178 -8.95 -16.72 6.65
C LEU A 178 -9.38 -15.72 5.57
N ASN A 179 -10.56 -15.93 4.99
CA ASN A 179 -11.17 -14.97 4.07
C ASN A 179 -11.68 -13.75 4.85
N SER A 180 -11.33 -12.54 4.39
CA SER A 180 -11.80 -11.28 5.02
C SER A 180 -13.29 -11.00 4.80
N SER A 181 -14.01 -11.81 4.03
CA SER A 181 -15.47 -11.76 3.91
C SER A 181 -16.21 -12.35 5.14
N GLU A 182 -15.49 -13.05 6.02
CA GLU A 182 -16.05 -13.46 7.31
C GLU A 182 -16.37 -12.27 8.19
N SER A 183 -17.38 -12.39 9.05
CA SER A 183 -17.73 -11.33 9.99
C SER A 183 -16.58 -11.00 10.94
N THR A 184 -16.51 -9.76 11.42
CA THR A 184 -15.49 -9.33 12.38
C THR A 184 -15.48 -10.21 13.64
N ALA A 185 -16.66 -10.62 14.13
CA ALA A 185 -16.79 -11.54 15.26
C ALA A 185 -16.17 -12.92 14.95
N THR A 186 -16.37 -13.45 13.73
CA THR A 186 -15.75 -14.71 13.28
C THR A 186 -14.24 -14.56 13.15
N GLN A 187 -13.76 -13.46 12.56
CA GLN A 187 -12.33 -13.18 12.44
C GLN A 187 -11.66 -13.08 13.83
N TYR A 188 -12.28 -12.38 14.77
CA TYR A 188 -11.79 -12.26 16.13
C TYR A 188 -11.73 -13.59 16.87
N ARG A 189 -12.83 -14.39 16.83
CA ARG A 189 -12.86 -15.74 17.38
C ARG A 189 -11.74 -16.60 16.80
N TRP A 190 -11.58 -16.58 15.47
CA TRP A 190 -10.54 -17.34 14.78
C TRP A 190 -9.13 -16.93 15.22
N LEU A 191 -8.85 -15.62 15.36
CA LEU A 191 -7.56 -15.14 15.89
C LEU A 191 -7.32 -15.59 17.33
N THR A 192 -8.37 -15.61 18.16
CA THR A 192 -8.31 -16.11 19.54
C THR A 192 -7.99 -17.61 19.58
N GLU A 193 -8.55 -18.42 18.68
CA GLU A 193 -8.25 -19.85 18.55
C GLU A 193 -6.84 -20.09 18.00
N GLN A 194 -6.41 -19.31 17.01
CA GLN A 194 -5.14 -19.48 16.33
C GLN A 194 -3.94 -18.96 17.14
N GLN A 195 -4.13 -17.96 17.99
CA GLN A 195 -3.06 -17.32 18.79
C GLN A 195 -1.78 -17.09 17.97
N PRO A 196 -1.83 -16.30 16.88
CA PRO A 196 -0.67 -16.09 16.01
C PRO A 196 0.35 -15.15 16.68
N ASP A 197 1.61 -15.24 16.26
CA ASP A 197 2.64 -14.28 16.63
C ASP A 197 2.61 -13.03 15.72
N TYR A 198 2.14 -13.18 14.48
CA TYR A 198 2.06 -12.10 13.48
C TYR A 198 0.73 -12.11 12.76
N LEU A 199 0.24 -10.92 12.42
CA LEU A 199 -1.03 -10.75 11.68
C LEU A 199 -0.79 -9.89 10.44
N LEU A 200 -1.29 -10.35 9.28
CA LEU A 200 -1.37 -9.60 8.04
C LEU A 200 -2.85 -9.41 7.68
N THR A 201 -3.35 -8.17 7.65
CA THR A 201 -4.74 -7.88 7.27
C THR A 201 -4.93 -6.41 6.87
N TYR A 202 -6.16 -6.00 6.55
CA TYR A 202 -6.51 -4.64 6.14
C TYR A 202 -6.63 -3.69 7.35
N PRO A 203 -6.22 -2.41 7.22
CA PRO A 203 -6.43 -1.37 8.25
C PRO A 203 -7.87 -1.29 8.76
N SER A 204 -8.86 -1.34 7.86
CA SER A 204 -10.28 -1.33 8.25
C SER A 204 -10.66 -2.52 9.14
N ALA A 205 -10.19 -3.72 8.83
CA ALA A 205 -10.42 -4.89 9.66
C ALA A 205 -9.68 -4.80 11.00
N LEU A 206 -8.47 -4.22 11.01
CA LEU A 206 -7.71 -4.01 12.25
C LEU A 206 -8.45 -3.09 13.23
N LEU A 207 -9.06 -2.02 12.73
CA LEU A 207 -9.82 -1.09 13.56
C LEU A 207 -11.03 -1.78 14.23
N GLU A 208 -11.79 -2.57 13.46
CA GLU A 208 -12.91 -3.35 13.98
C GLU A 208 -12.46 -4.42 15.00
N LEU A 209 -11.37 -5.14 14.72
CA LEU A 209 -10.79 -6.14 15.62
C LEU A 209 -10.24 -5.50 16.91
N ALA A 210 -9.62 -4.32 16.81
CA ALA A 210 -9.09 -3.59 17.95
C ALA A 210 -10.17 -3.19 18.95
N GLN A 211 -11.37 -2.83 18.50
CA GLN A 211 -12.49 -2.53 19.37
C GLN A 211 -12.89 -3.73 20.24
N ILE A 212 -12.92 -4.93 19.64
CA ILE A 212 -13.24 -6.16 20.37
C ILE A 212 -12.09 -6.46 21.34
N GLU A 213 -10.83 -6.36 20.89
CA GLU A 213 -9.67 -6.68 21.71
C GLU A 213 -9.53 -5.77 22.94
N LEU A 214 -9.85 -4.47 22.81
CA LEU A 214 -9.85 -3.54 23.96
C LEU A 214 -10.80 -3.98 25.07
N ARG A 215 -11.88 -4.69 24.75
CA ARG A 215 -12.87 -5.21 25.72
C ARG A 215 -12.52 -6.62 26.21
N GLU A 216 -12.20 -7.51 25.28
CA GLU A 216 -12.07 -8.95 25.52
C GLU A 216 -10.66 -9.36 25.97
N LYS A 217 -9.61 -8.72 25.46
CA LYS A 217 -8.18 -8.96 25.79
C LYS A 217 -7.75 -10.42 25.69
N LYS A 218 -8.17 -11.10 24.58
CA LYS A 218 -7.96 -12.55 24.39
C LYS A 218 -6.79 -12.88 23.47
N ILE A 219 -6.29 -11.90 22.67
CA ILE A 219 -5.20 -12.11 21.71
C ILE A 219 -3.89 -11.65 22.35
N SER A 220 -3.20 -12.56 23.06
CA SER A 220 -2.05 -12.20 23.91
C SER A 220 -0.67 -12.47 23.31
N ARG A 221 -0.59 -13.14 22.14
CA ARG A 221 0.70 -13.58 21.56
C ARG A 221 1.22 -12.71 20.42
N LEU A 222 0.41 -11.79 19.94
CA LEU A 222 0.71 -10.98 18.77
C LEU A 222 1.91 -10.06 19.04
N LYS A 223 2.93 -10.13 18.18
CA LYS A 223 4.20 -9.39 18.31
C LYS A 223 4.34 -8.26 17.30
N SER A 224 3.73 -8.41 16.13
CA SER A 224 3.64 -7.34 15.15
C SER A 224 2.49 -7.57 14.17
N ILE A 225 2.01 -6.47 13.61
CA ILE A 225 0.94 -6.43 12.62
C ILE A 225 1.48 -5.84 11.32
N SER A 226 1.05 -6.37 10.17
CA SER A 226 1.31 -5.82 8.85
C SER A 226 -0.01 -5.46 8.19
N PRO A 227 -0.33 -4.18 8.02
CA PRO A 227 -1.48 -3.77 7.22
C PRO A 227 -1.19 -3.98 5.73
N LEU A 228 -2.23 -4.19 4.94
CA LEU A 228 -2.12 -4.34 3.49
C LEU A 228 -3.25 -3.62 2.74
N GLY A 229 -2.88 -3.04 1.62
CA GLY A 229 -3.81 -2.68 0.55
C GLY A 229 -4.72 -1.49 0.76
N GLU A 230 -4.85 -0.97 1.96
CA GLU A 230 -5.60 0.23 2.33
C GLU A 230 -4.64 1.24 2.98
N ASN A 231 -5.06 2.50 3.09
CA ASN A 231 -4.31 3.50 3.82
C ASN A 231 -4.47 3.31 5.33
N LEU A 232 -3.38 3.46 6.08
CA LEU A 232 -3.38 3.41 7.53
C LEU A 232 -3.24 4.83 8.09
N SER A 233 -4.30 5.35 8.71
CA SER A 233 -4.24 6.64 9.41
C SER A 233 -3.43 6.55 10.71
N ASP A 234 -2.87 7.68 11.15
CA ASP A 234 -2.13 7.75 12.42
C ASP A 234 -3.04 7.42 13.61
N GLU A 235 -4.31 7.80 13.54
CA GLU A 235 -5.32 7.50 14.56
C GLU A 235 -5.59 6.00 14.64
N THR A 236 -5.84 5.35 13.49
CA THR A 236 -6.05 3.89 13.41
C THR A 236 -4.82 3.14 13.91
N ARG A 237 -3.61 3.59 13.53
CA ARG A 237 -2.35 3.02 14.04
C ARG A 237 -2.30 3.03 15.56
N LYS A 238 -2.54 4.18 16.19
CA LYS A 238 -2.51 4.32 17.66
C LYS A 238 -3.52 3.41 18.37
N ILE A 239 -4.74 3.34 17.83
CA ILE A 239 -5.80 2.50 18.38
C ILE A 239 -5.39 1.02 18.33
N VAL A 240 -4.93 0.55 17.18
CA VAL A 240 -4.55 -0.84 16.95
C VAL A 240 -3.33 -1.23 17.79
N GLU A 241 -2.29 -0.38 17.82
CA GLU A 241 -1.09 -0.64 18.63
C GLU A 241 -1.43 -0.66 20.15
N THR A 242 -2.35 0.19 20.59
CA THR A 242 -2.84 0.19 21.98
C THR A 242 -3.63 -1.07 22.28
N ALA A 243 -4.52 -1.49 21.39
CA ALA A 243 -5.38 -2.65 21.61
C ALA A 243 -4.58 -3.96 21.67
N PHE A 244 -3.65 -4.15 20.75
CA PHE A 244 -2.89 -5.41 20.64
C PHE A 244 -1.54 -5.38 21.37
N GLY A 245 -1.12 -4.24 21.90
CA GLY A 245 0.16 -4.09 22.61
C GLY A 245 1.39 -4.38 21.75
N CYS A 246 1.29 -4.23 20.42
CA CYS A 246 2.39 -4.52 19.50
C CYS A 246 2.46 -3.48 18.37
N ARG A 247 3.65 -3.35 17.77
CA ARG A 247 3.91 -2.39 16.71
C ARG A 247 3.33 -2.84 15.37
N ILE A 248 2.80 -1.86 14.62
CA ILE A 248 2.47 -2.01 13.21
C ILE A 248 3.71 -1.76 12.36
N HIS A 249 3.97 -2.65 11.40
CA HIS A 249 4.97 -2.47 10.35
C HIS A 249 4.26 -2.37 9.01
N ASP A 250 4.13 -1.15 8.53
CA ASP A 250 3.38 -0.83 7.31
C ASP A 250 4.25 -0.90 6.06
N MET A 251 3.60 -1.08 4.91
CA MET A 251 4.24 -1.15 3.61
C MET A 251 3.45 -0.38 2.54
N TYR A 252 4.15 0.34 1.69
CA TYR A 252 3.57 0.98 0.52
C TYR A 252 3.91 0.17 -0.73
N SER A 253 2.90 -0.40 -1.34
CA SER A 253 3.03 -1.25 -2.53
C SER A 253 1.82 -1.14 -3.44
N SER A 254 2.01 -1.44 -4.73
CA SER A 254 0.92 -1.63 -5.67
C SER A 254 1.15 -2.85 -6.56
N GLN A 255 0.09 -3.35 -7.18
CA GLN A 255 0.21 -4.48 -8.11
C GLN A 255 1.00 -4.11 -9.36
N GLU A 256 0.89 -2.86 -9.81
CA GLU A 256 1.53 -2.35 -11.02
C GLU A 256 3.05 -2.16 -10.85
N VAL A 257 3.49 -1.77 -9.67
CA VAL A 257 4.88 -1.36 -9.40
C VAL A 257 5.63 -2.40 -8.57
N GLY A 258 4.97 -3.01 -7.61
CA GLY A 258 5.59 -3.80 -6.56
C GLY A 258 5.73 -3.02 -5.26
N TYR A 259 6.75 -3.31 -4.47
CA TYR A 259 7.08 -2.54 -3.27
C TYR A 259 7.66 -1.18 -3.65
N ILE A 260 7.03 -0.13 -3.15
CA ILE A 260 7.44 1.27 -3.36
C ILE A 260 8.25 1.75 -2.16
N ALA A 261 7.73 1.55 -0.95
CA ALA A 261 8.42 1.88 0.29
C ALA A 261 8.04 0.92 1.42
N LEU A 262 8.95 0.75 2.38
CA LEU A 262 8.76 -0.04 3.59
C LEU A 262 8.96 0.85 4.81
N GLN A 263 8.16 0.63 5.85
CA GLN A 263 8.29 1.39 7.09
C GLN A 263 9.68 1.20 7.71
N CYS A 264 10.22 2.28 8.23
CA CYS A 264 11.51 2.29 8.91
C CYS A 264 11.51 1.35 10.14
N PRO A 265 12.58 0.58 10.37
CA PRO A 265 12.67 -0.27 11.56
C PRO A 265 12.59 0.47 12.90
N LYS A 266 12.93 1.79 12.92
CA LYS A 266 12.97 2.60 14.13
C LYS A 266 11.84 3.64 14.23
N HIS A 267 11.37 4.15 13.07
CA HIS A 267 10.45 5.29 12.99
C HIS A 267 9.18 4.93 12.22
N ASP A 268 8.19 5.80 12.19
CA ASP A 268 6.92 5.58 11.50
C ASP A 268 6.91 6.08 10.04
N HIS A 269 7.99 6.71 9.58
CA HIS A 269 8.18 7.04 8.17
C HIS A 269 8.64 5.83 7.35
N TYR A 270 8.71 5.98 6.03
CA TYR A 270 9.01 4.89 5.10
C TYR A 270 10.30 5.17 4.33
N HIS A 271 11.04 4.10 4.01
CA HIS A 271 12.19 4.15 3.10
C HIS A 271 11.78 3.65 1.72
N ILE A 272 11.99 4.49 0.70
CA ILE A 272 11.75 4.17 -0.71
C ILE A 272 12.69 3.04 -1.13
N GLN A 273 12.15 2.02 -1.78
CA GLN A 273 12.90 0.87 -2.28
C GLN A 273 13.56 1.21 -3.63
N GLN A 274 14.50 2.17 -3.60
CA GLN A 274 15.10 2.77 -4.78
C GLN A 274 15.92 1.81 -5.66
N GLU A 275 16.19 0.59 -5.19
CA GLU A 275 16.80 -0.46 -5.98
C GLU A 275 15.81 -1.07 -6.99
N SER A 276 14.51 -0.95 -6.73
CA SER A 276 13.45 -1.48 -7.59
C SER A 276 12.61 -0.41 -8.28
N CYS A 277 12.51 0.78 -7.70
CA CYS A 277 11.75 1.87 -8.28
C CYS A 277 12.36 3.25 -7.95
N MET A 278 12.14 4.21 -8.81
CA MET A 278 12.39 5.61 -8.54
C MET A 278 11.06 6.29 -8.22
N VAL A 279 11.01 7.05 -7.14
CA VAL A 279 9.83 7.79 -6.71
C VAL A 279 10.12 9.28 -6.76
N GLU A 280 9.22 10.03 -7.38
CA GLU A 280 9.16 11.49 -7.39
C GLU A 280 7.87 11.89 -6.66
N ILE A 281 7.94 12.89 -5.80
CA ILE A 281 6.76 13.52 -5.19
C ILE A 281 6.70 14.93 -5.77
N LEU A 282 5.67 15.19 -6.59
CA LEU A 282 5.60 16.37 -7.46
C LEU A 282 4.41 17.25 -7.11
N ASP A 283 4.61 18.57 -7.22
CA ASP A 283 3.53 19.55 -7.16
C ASP A 283 2.69 19.57 -8.47
N ASP A 284 1.71 20.47 -8.54
CA ASP A 284 0.85 20.62 -9.73
C ASP A 284 1.61 21.15 -10.97
N ASN A 285 2.78 21.75 -10.78
CA ASN A 285 3.67 22.21 -11.85
C ASN A 285 4.71 21.16 -12.27
N ASN A 286 4.58 19.92 -11.77
CA ASN A 286 5.53 18.82 -11.97
C ASN A 286 6.94 19.09 -11.43
N GLN A 287 7.07 19.97 -10.42
CA GLN A 287 8.32 20.21 -9.72
C GLN A 287 8.41 19.36 -8.45
N PRO A 288 9.59 18.89 -8.07
CA PRO A 288 9.78 18.14 -6.84
C PRO A 288 9.33 18.93 -5.61
N CYS A 289 8.49 18.32 -4.78
CA CYS A 289 8.08 18.90 -3.51
C CYS A 289 9.25 18.90 -2.51
N PRO A 290 9.48 19.99 -1.77
CA PRO A 290 10.43 20.00 -0.67
C PRO A 290 9.93 19.10 0.49
N PRO A 291 10.84 18.64 1.39
CA PRO A 291 10.45 17.91 2.58
C PRO A 291 9.34 18.61 3.36
N GLY A 292 8.36 17.85 3.79
CA GLY A 292 7.19 18.35 4.52
C GLY A 292 6.03 18.85 3.64
N THR A 293 6.21 19.00 2.33
CA THR A 293 5.14 19.43 1.41
C THR A 293 4.52 18.26 0.70
N MET A 294 3.20 18.15 0.74
CA MET A 294 2.45 17.08 0.08
C MET A 294 2.44 17.26 -1.44
N GLY A 295 2.63 16.16 -2.18
CA GLY A 295 2.57 16.13 -3.63
C GLY A 295 2.10 14.79 -4.18
N ARG A 296 1.92 14.73 -5.50
CA ARG A 296 1.52 13.54 -6.25
C ARG A 296 2.67 12.56 -6.36
N VAL A 297 2.38 11.27 -6.13
CA VAL A 297 3.38 10.21 -6.24
C VAL A 297 3.50 9.76 -7.70
N VAL A 298 4.69 9.90 -8.24
CA VAL A 298 5.06 9.46 -9.59
C VAL A 298 6.18 8.44 -9.48
N VAL A 299 6.00 7.27 -10.13
CA VAL A 299 6.89 6.12 -9.96
C VAL A 299 7.45 5.64 -11.30
N THR A 300 8.75 5.33 -11.33
CA THR A 300 9.40 4.63 -12.43
C THR A 300 9.86 3.25 -11.96
N THR A 301 9.38 2.19 -12.61
CA THR A 301 9.79 0.80 -12.31
C THR A 301 11.15 0.52 -12.93
N LEU A 302 12.19 0.24 -12.12
CA LEU A 302 13.56 0.05 -12.63
C LEU A 302 13.86 -1.38 -13.07
N GLN A 303 13.05 -2.35 -12.66
CA GLN A 303 13.27 -3.79 -12.90
C GLN A 303 12.26 -4.42 -13.88
N ASN A 304 11.24 -3.68 -14.32
CA ASN A 304 10.23 -4.20 -15.24
C ASN A 304 10.53 -3.82 -16.69
N TYR A 305 11.10 -4.75 -17.45
CA TYR A 305 11.43 -4.60 -18.86
C TYR A 305 10.36 -5.15 -19.80
N ILE A 306 9.28 -5.72 -19.27
CA ILE A 306 8.14 -6.22 -20.08
C ILE A 306 7.19 -5.07 -20.42
N MET A 307 6.83 -4.30 -19.40
CA MET A 307 5.97 -3.12 -19.52
C MET A 307 6.55 -2.04 -18.57
N PRO A 308 7.61 -1.34 -18.99
CA PRO A 308 8.20 -0.28 -18.19
C PRO A 308 7.19 0.81 -17.89
N LEU A 309 6.95 1.10 -16.64
CA LEU A 309 6.19 2.27 -16.22
C LEU A 309 7.18 3.38 -15.88
N ILE A 310 7.29 4.38 -16.74
CA ILE A 310 8.23 5.51 -16.59
C ILE A 310 7.44 6.75 -16.25
N ARG A 311 7.74 7.39 -15.13
CA ARG A 311 7.01 8.52 -14.55
C ARG A 311 5.51 8.28 -14.49
N TYR A 312 5.12 7.10 -13.97
CA TYR A 312 3.72 6.72 -13.81
C TYR A 312 3.11 7.39 -12.58
N GLU A 313 2.10 8.23 -12.81
CA GLU A 313 1.28 8.82 -11.74
C GLU A 313 0.32 7.77 -11.20
N ILE A 314 0.66 7.23 -10.00
CA ILE A 314 -0.06 6.10 -9.41
C ILE A 314 -1.43 6.49 -8.84
N GLY A 315 -1.66 7.80 -8.65
CA GLY A 315 -2.91 8.37 -8.11
C GLY A 315 -2.91 8.49 -6.59
N ASP A 316 -1.76 8.38 -5.95
CA ASP A 316 -1.57 8.57 -4.51
C ASP A 316 -0.83 9.90 -4.25
N TYR A 317 -0.99 10.42 -3.04
CA TYR A 317 -0.28 11.58 -2.51
C TYR A 317 0.61 11.17 -1.35
N ALA A 318 1.76 11.82 -1.24
CA ALA A 318 2.70 11.59 -0.14
C ALA A 318 3.45 12.87 0.24
N VAL A 319 4.09 12.84 1.39
CA VAL A 319 4.95 13.91 1.89
C VAL A 319 6.38 13.39 1.90
N PRO A 320 7.33 14.01 1.16
CA PRO A 320 8.73 13.62 1.24
C PRO A 320 9.29 13.96 2.62
N GLY A 321 10.19 13.12 3.11
CA GLY A 321 10.90 13.33 4.36
C GLY A 321 12.35 13.70 4.15
N GLU A 322 13.00 14.07 5.25
CA GLU A 322 14.45 14.25 5.33
C GLU A 322 15.16 12.91 5.55
N GLY A 323 16.48 12.94 5.72
CA GLY A 323 17.26 11.75 6.03
C GLY A 323 16.86 11.09 7.36
N CYS A 324 17.31 9.85 7.56
CA CYS A 324 17.00 9.05 8.74
C CYS A 324 18.27 8.61 9.48
N ASP A 325 18.20 8.55 10.81
CA ASP A 325 19.27 8.11 11.71
C ASP A 325 19.27 6.59 11.97
N CYS A 326 18.39 5.84 11.33
CA CYS A 326 18.28 4.38 11.56
C CYS A 326 19.44 3.56 10.99
N GLY A 327 20.35 4.18 10.21
CA GLY A 327 21.43 3.53 9.50
C GLY A 327 21.09 3.10 8.06
N ILE A 328 19.83 3.26 7.64
CA ILE A 328 19.37 3.05 6.25
C ILE A 328 19.44 4.39 5.53
N THR A 329 20.13 4.43 4.39
CA THR A 329 20.38 5.65 3.60
C THR A 329 19.41 5.84 2.44
N LEU A 330 18.43 4.93 2.31
CA LEU A 330 17.38 5.02 1.30
C LEU A 330 16.52 6.29 1.52
N PRO A 331 16.02 6.95 0.45
CA PRO A 331 15.20 8.13 0.56
C PRO A 331 13.93 7.91 1.40
N VAL A 332 13.42 8.98 2.01
CA VAL A 332 12.33 8.91 2.98
C VAL A 332 11.03 9.49 2.42
N ILE A 333 9.93 8.76 2.61
CA ILE A 333 8.56 9.28 2.59
C ILE A 333 8.13 9.45 4.05
N LYS A 334 7.82 10.68 4.45
CA LYS A 334 7.39 10.99 5.81
C LYS A 334 6.00 10.44 6.11
N HIS A 335 5.09 10.61 5.15
CA HIS A 335 3.70 10.23 5.28
C HIS A 335 3.09 9.89 3.92
N ILE A 336 2.23 8.87 3.86
CA ILE A 336 1.47 8.48 2.68
C ILE A 336 0.03 8.93 2.93
N ALA A 337 -0.40 9.95 2.18
CA ALA A 337 -1.72 10.54 2.38
C ALA A 337 -2.86 9.76 1.70
N GLY A 338 -2.54 8.71 0.91
CA GLY A 338 -3.54 7.93 0.19
C GLY A 338 -3.92 8.54 -1.16
N ARG A 339 -5.11 8.20 -1.67
CA ARG A 339 -5.53 8.56 -3.03
C ARG A 339 -6.15 9.93 -3.13
N THR A 340 -6.07 10.54 -4.31
CA THR A 340 -6.71 11.84 -4.62
C THR A 340 -8.16 11.91 -4.17
N ARG A 341 -8.94 10.86 -4.43
CA ARG A 341 -10.36 10.79 -4.04
C ARG A 341 -10.61 10.64 -2.53
N ASN A 342 -9.57 10.39 -1.76
CA ASN A 342 -9.63 10.33 -0.31
C ASN A 342 -9.19 11.66 0.32
N LEU A 343 -8.95 12.71 -0.48
CA LEU A 343 -8.66 14.05 0.00
C LEU A 343 -9.96 14.84 0.20
N LEU A 344 -10.09 15.42 1.38
CA LEU A 344 -11.13 16.38 1.69
C LEU A 344 -10.82 17.71 1.01
N THR A 345 -11.75 18.24 0.24
CA THR A 345 -11.63 19.53 -0.44
C THR A 345 -12.39 20.60 0.34
N TYR A 346 -11.72 21.67 0.73
CA TYR A 346 -12.31 22.82 1.41
C TYR A 346 -12.81 23.88 0.42
N PRO A 347 -13.71 24.79 0.82
CA PRO A 347 -14.21 25.87 -0.04
C PRO A 347 -13.16 26.83 -0.56
N ASP A 348 -12.03 26.97 0.15
CA ASP A 348 -10.87 27.74 -0.26
C ASP A 348 -9.97 27.05 -1.29
N GLY A 349 -10.35 25.84 -1.72
CA GLY A 349 -9.60 25.01 -2.66
C GLY A 349 -8.49 24.16 -2.02
N ARG A 350 -8.22 24.34 -0.74
CA ARG A 350 -7.27 23.54 0.02
C ARG A 350 -7.74 22.09 0.07
N LYS A 351 -6.78 21.16 -0.14
CA LYS A 351 -7.03 19.71 -0.02
C LYS A 351 -6.20 19.14 1.11
N THR A 352 -6.82 18.36 1.97
CA THR A 352 -6.12 17.68 3.08
C THR A 352 -6.59 16.24 3.20
N TRP A 353 -5.81 15.43 3.87
CA TRP A 353 -6.30 14.16 4.38
C TRP A 353 -7.32 14.45 5.51
N PRO A 354 -8.52 13.84 5.47
CA PRO A 354 -9.47 14.03 6.57
C PRO A 354 -8.92 13.33 7.83
N SER A 355 -8.65 14.12 8.85
CA SER A 355 -8.31 13.61 10.18
C SER A 355 -9.56 13.69 11.04
N TYR A 356 -9.98 12.61 11.63
CA TYR A 356 -11.06 12.51 12.62
C TYR A 356 -10.73 11.38 13.59
N ASN A 357 -11.35 11.42 14.76
CA ASN A 357 -11.13 10.38 15.78
C ASN A 357 -12.15 9.24 15.58
N PRO A 358 -11.75 8.10 14.96
CA PRO A 358 -12.67 6.99 14.75
C PRO A 358 -13.18 6.40 16.07
N MET A 359 -12.39 6.41 17.16
CA MET A 359 -12.85 5.91 18.46
C MET A 359 -14.00 6.73 19.02
N ALA A 360 -13.93 8.06 18.93
CA ALA A 360 -15.03 8.92 19.38
C ALA A 360 -16.33 8.64 18.64
N LEU A 361 -16.25 8.36 17.33
CA LEU A 361 -17.42 7.95 16.54
C LEU A 361 -17.91 6.55 16.94
N MET A 362 -17.02 5.65 17.27
CA MET A 362 -17.32 4.29 17.68
C MET A 362 -17.84 4.19 19.12
N GLU A 363 -17.60 5.18 19.97
CA GLU A 363 -18.25 5.31 21.29
C GLU A 363 -19.74 5.60 21.13
N ILE A 364 -20.13 6.40 20.12
CA ILE A 364 -21.52 6.67 19.78
C ILE A 364 -22.16 5.44 19.08
N PHE A 365 -21.41 4.81 18.15
CA PHE A 365 -21.88 3.69 17.34
C PHE A 365 -21.03 2.43 17.57
N PRO A 366 -21.19 1.71 18.68
CA PRO A 366 -20.35 0.56 19.03
C PRO A 366 -20.40 -0.55 18.00
N LEU A 367 -19.23 -1.12 17.68
CA LEU A 367 -19.04 -2.20 16.70
C LEU A 367 -19.58 -1.89 15.30
N SER A 368 -19.68 -0.61 14.95
CA SER A 368 -20.16 -0.16 13.65
C SER A 368 -19.02 0.02 12.66
N ARG A 369 -19.34 -0.15 11.40
CA ARG A 369 -18.54 0.32 10.27
C ARG A 369 -19.15 1.62 9.76
N PHE A 370 -18.34 2.58 9.31
CA PHE A 370 -18.85 3.85 8.83
C PHE A 370 -18.06 4.38 7.64
N GLN A 371 -18.69 5.21 6.83
CA GLN A 371 -18.06 5.87 5.70
C GLN A 371 -18.47 7.34 5.66
N LEU A 372 -17.51 8.22 5.47
CA LEU A 372 -17.74 9.62 5.14
C LEU A 372 -17.57 9.79 3.63
N GLU A 373 -18.57 10.41 2.99
CA GLU A 373 -18.54 10.73 1.56
C GLU A 373 -18.74 12.22 1.37
N GLN A 374 -17.72 12.94 0.89
CA GLN A 374 -17.88 14.32 0.48
C GLN A 374 -18.62 14.36 -0.86
N THR A 375 -19.88 14.80 -0.84
CA THR A 375 -20.79 14.81 -2.01
C THR A 375 -20.79 16.14 -2.74
N ALA A 376 -20.48 17.24 -2.04
CA ALA A 376 -20.23 18.57 -2.58
C ALA A 376 -19.20 19.30 -1.70
N VAL A 377 -18.74 20.48 -2.13
CA VAL A 377 -17.65 21.21 -1.44
C VAL A 377 -17.93 21.40 0.06
N ASN A 378 -19.19 21.65 0.42
CA ASN A 378 -19.61 21.84 1.82
C ASN A 378 -20.43 20.68 2.39
N ASP A 379 -20.71 19.63 1.61
CA ASP A 379 -21.65 18.59 2.02
C ASP A 379 -20.94 17.25 2.20
N ILE A 380 -21.16 16.63 3.35
CA ILE A 380 -20.62 15.30 3.69
C ILE A 380 -21.80 14.41 4.11
N THR A 381 -21.87 13.21 3.56
CA THR A 381 -22.75 12.16 4.05
C THR A 381 -21.93 11.20 4.93
N PHE A 382 -22.34 11.05 6.17
CA PHE A 382 -21.80 10.11 7.13
C PHE A 382 -22.71 8.89 7.22
N ARG A 383 -22.32 7.76 6.66
CA ARG A 383 -23.06 6.50 6.69
C ARG A 383 -22.53 5.59 7.77
N VAL A 384 -23.42 5.06 8.59
CA VAL A 384 -23.09 4.15 9.69
C VAL A 384 -23.84 2.84 9.51
N MET A 385 -23.11 1.75 9.48
CA MET A 385 -23.65 0.39 9.49
C MET A 385 -23.76 -0.08 10.95
N THR A 386 -24.95 0.02 11.52
CA THR A 386 -25.24 -0.36 12.91
C THR A 386 -26.61 -1.03 13.02
N GLU A 387 -26.74 -1.99 13.94
CA GLU A 387 -28.04 -2.60 14.25
C GLU A 387 -28.93 -1.66 15.09
N ALA A 388 -28.31 -0.80 15.90
CA ALA A 388 -29.02 0.14 16.77
C ALA A 388 -29.75 1.22 15.98
N GLU A 389 -30.82 1.76 16.54
CA GLU A 389 -31.46 2.98 16.05
C GLU A 389 -30.58 4.18 16.34
N ILE A 390 -30.47 5.09 15.39
CA ILE A 390 -29.64 6.31 15.50
C ILE A 390 -30.52 7.43 16.03
N SER A 391 -30.31 7.83 17.28
CA SER A 391 -31.06 8.93 17.90
C SER A 391 -30.65 10.30 17.32
N SER A 392 -31.47 11.33 17.58
CA SER A 392 -31.13 12.71 17.23
C SER A 392 -29.87 13.20 17.96
N ASP A 393 -29.65 12.76 19.19
CA ASP A 393 -28.48 13.12 20.00
C ASP A 393 -27.22 12.47 19.44
N ASP A 394 -27.28 11.19 19.03
CA ASP A 394 -26.17 10.49 18.37
C ASP A 394 -25.74 11.21 17.09
N LYS A 395 -26.71 11.64 16.27
CA LYS A 395 -26.46 12.41 15.06
C LYS A 395 -25.73 13.72 15.36
N GLN A 396 -26.21 14.48 16.35
CA GLN A 396 -25.60 15.76 16.72
C GLN A 396 -24.19 15.60 17.27
N GLN A 397 -23.96 14.60 18.10
CA GLN A 397 -22.63 14.30 18.63
C GLN A 397 -21.66 13.91 17.52
N ALA A 398 -22.05 13.03 16.60
CA ALA A 398 -21.22 12.63 15.46
C ALA A 398 -20.89 13.82 14.54
N ILE A 399 -21.89 14.65 14.21
CA ILE A 399 -21.68 15.88 13.41
C ILE A 399 -20.64 16.77 14.08
N LYS A 400 -20.78 17.01 15.38
CA LYS A 400 -19.84 17.85 16.13
C LYS A 400 -18.42 17.30 16.11
N ILE A 401 -18.24 15.99 16.37
CA ILE A 401 -16.92 15.32 16.33
C ILE A 401 -16.27 15.50 14.97
N ILE A 402 -17.01 15.30 13.88
CA ILE A 402 -16.48 15.40 12.52
C ILE A 402 -16.13 16.87 12.19
N GLN A 403 -17.01 17.82 12.51
CA GLN A 403 -16.76 19.24 12.25
C GLN A 403 -15.56 19.77 13.05
N ASP A 404 -15.46 19.41 14.34
CA ASP A 404 -14.35 19.81 15.21
C ASP A 404 -13.01 19.25 14.68
N ALA A 405 -13.00 18.00 14.24
CA ALA A 405 -11.82 17.36 13.69
C ALA A 405 -11.38 17.96 12.34
N MET A 406 -12.34 18.29 11.48
CA MET A 406 -12.09 18.89 10.16
C MET A 406 -11.92 20.42 10.22
N GLN A 407 -12.13 21.05 11.39
CA GLN A 407 -12.02 22.50 11.60
C GLN A 407 -12.79 23.33 10.56
N HIS A 408 -13.96 22.84 10.15
CA HIS A 408 -14.85 23.50 9.21
C HIS A 408 -16.28 23.04 9.41
N PRO A 409 -17.29 23.94 9.36
CA PRO A 409 -18.71 23.63 9.59
C PRO A 409 -19.36 23.01 8.33
N PHE A 410 -18.88 21.85 7.89
CA PHE A 410 -19.52 21.10 6.81
C PHE A 410 -20.98 20.78 7.14
N ASN A 411 -21.85 20.76 6.13
CA ASN A 411 -23.18 20.21 6.24
C ASN A 411 -23.09 18.68 6.28
N ILE A 412 -23.34 18.08 7.44
CA ILE A 412 -23.18 16.64 7.60
C ILE A 412 -24.55 15.97 7.74
N THR A 413 -24.86 15.06 6.81
CA THR A 413 -26.04 14.20 6.87
C THR A 413 -25.64 12.84 7.43
N VAL A 414 -26.28 12.41 8.52
CA VAL A 414 -26.04 11.10 9.16
C VAL A 414 -27.12 10.12 8.72
N GLU A 415 -26.70 9.02 8.07
CA GLU A 415 -27.56 7.99 7.51
C GLU A 415 -27.21 6.61 8.09
N LYS A 416 -28.23 5.79 8.38
CA LYS A 416 -28.06 4.37 8.64
C LYS A 416 -27.89 3.65 7.30
N ALA A 417 -26.92 2.73 7.23
CA ALA A 417 -26.67 1.92 6.05
C ALA A 417 -26.75 0.43 6.41
N ASP A 418 -27.38 -0.36 5.55
CA ASP A 418 -27.45 -1.83 5.69
C ASP A 418 -26.13 -2.49 5.27
N ASP A 419 -25.41 -1.86 4.33
CA ASP A 419 -24.09 -2.30 3.87
C ASP A 419 -23.24 -1.09 3.46
N LEU A 420 -21.93 -1.23 3.63
CA LEU A 420 -20.94 -0.26 3.16
C LEU A 420 -20.02 -0.97 2.18
N PRO A 421 -20.18 -0.68 0.87
CA PRO A 421 -19.57 -1.50 -0.18
C PRO A 421 -18.04 -1.44 -0.13
N ARG A 422 -17.42 -2.60 -0.28
CA ARG A 422 -16.00 -2.74 -0.55
C ARG A 422 -15.75 -2.69 -2.07
N SER A 423 -14.57 -2.27 -2.47
CA SER A 423 -14.15 -2.37 -3.88
C SER A 423 -14.13 -3.84 -4.33
N ALA A 424 -14.10 -4.09 -5.65
CA ALA A 424 -13.99 -5.43 -6.23
C ALA A 424 -12.75 -6.23 -5.71
N GLY A 425 -11.74 -5.55 -5.18
CA GLY A 425 -10.57 -6.15 -4.52
C GLY A 425 -10.69 -6.30 -3.00
N GLY A 426 -11.90 -6.14 -2.44
CA GLY A 426 -12.18 -6.29 -1.01
C GLY A 426 -11.72 -5.11 -0.14
N LYS A 427 -11.19 -4.02 -0.75
CA LYS A 427 -10.70 -2.86 -0.02
C LYS A 427 -11.84 -1.94 0.39
N TYR A 428 -11.73 -1.38 1.56
CA TYR A 428 -12.66 -0.43 2.14
C TYR A 428 -12.08 0.99 2.15
N GLU A 429 -12.94 2.00 2.08
CA GLU A 429 -12.57 3.40 2.16
C GLU A 429 -13.43 4.10 3.20
N GLU A 430 -12.83 4.49 4.30
CA GLU A 430 -13.51 5.19 5.38
C GLU A 430 -13.93 6.61 4.96
N PHE A 431 -13.14 7.23 4.08
CA PHE A 431 -13.47 8.53 3.48
C PHE A 431 -13.31 8.47 1.97
N LYS A 432 -14.22 9.08 1.25
CA LYS A 432 -14.12 9.34 -0.20
C LYS A 432 -14.73 10.68 -0.57
N SER A 433 -14.19 11.31 -1.60
CA SER A 433 -14.78 12.50 -2.24
C SER A 433 -15.20 12.14 -3.67
N VAL A 434 -16.34 12.67 -4.10
CA VAL A 434 -16.83 12.55 -5.48
C VAL A 434 -16.56 13.83 -6.29
N LEU A 435 -15.80 14.78 -5.74
CA LEU A 435 -15.40 16.03 -6.36
C LEU A 435 -14.28 15.85 -7.38
#